data_3ab61fe10847cdcb33f7011aaf9b931a
#
_entry.id   3ab61fe10847cdcb33f7011aaf9b931a
#
_cell.length_a   1.000
_cell.length_b   1.000
_cell.length_c   1.000
_cell.angle_alpha   90.00
_cell.angle_beta   90.00
_cell.angle_gamma   90.00
#
_symmetry.space_group_name_H-M   'P 1'
#
loop_
_entity.id
_entity.type
_entity.pdbx_description
1 polymer ?
#
loop_
_entity_poly.entity_id
_entity_poly.type
_entity_poly.pdbx_seq_one_letter_code
_entity_poly.pdbx_strand_id
1 'polypeptide(L)'
;EAAGHGIDTGXHAASLNGGVPGVLHGNRTFLLQDADGQIIDAHSISAGLDYPGIGPEHAWLHDTGRVEYTSITDDEALEAFHTCCRLEGIIPALESSHALAEVFKRAPSLPKEHIMVVNLSGRGDKDMQTVMHHMQQESKA
;
A
#
# COMPACT_ATOMS: atom_id res chain seq x y z
N GLU A 1 2.22 -3.14 -1.51
CA GLU A 1 0.77 -3.17 -1.67
C GLU A 1 0.09 -2.66 -0.40
N ALA A 2 -1.19 -2.33 -0.50
CA ALA A 2 -1.96 -1.84 0.63
C ALA A 2 -2.64 -2.99 1.36
N ALA A 3 -2.18 -3.28 2.57
CA ALA A 3 -2.80 -4.29 3.43
C ALA A 3 -4.06 -3.76 4.14
N GLY A 4 -4.39 -2.49 3.97
CA GLY A 4 -5.61 -1.92 4.56
C GLY A 4 -5.66 -2.14 6.06
N HIS A 5 -6.71 -2.81 6.52
CA HIS A 5 -6.84 -3.18 7.94
C HIS A 5 -6.13 -4.49 8.28
N GLY A 6 -5.40 -5.07 7.33
CA GLY A 6 -4.72 -6.36 7.46
C GLY A 6 -5.26 -7.35 6.45
N ILE A 7 -4.37 -8.09 5.79
CA ILE A 7 -4.78 -9.05 4.74
C ILE A 7 -5.77 -10.08 5.31
N ASP A 8 -5.52 -10.54 6.53
CA ASP A 8 -6.37 -11.56 7.17
C ASP A 8 -7.79 -11.07 7.48
N THR A 9 -8.02 -9.75 7.48
CA THR A 9 -9.35 -9.19 7.77
C THR A 9 -10.27 -9.20 6.56
N GLY A 10 -9.69 -9.33 5.36
CA GLY A 10 -10.40 -9.14 4.11
C GLY A 10 -10.54 -7.67 3.68
N UNK A 11 -10.13 -6.57 4.33
CA UNK A 11 -10.17 -5.42 4.01
C UNK A 11 -8.97 -4.95 3.59
N HIS A 12 -8.57 -5.24 2.53
CA HIS A 12 -7.27 -4.83 1.98
C HIS A 12 -7.35 -4.64 0.46
N ALA A 13 -6.26 -4.13 -0.13
CA ALA A 13 -6.14 -3.99 -1.59
C ALA A 13 -4.85 -4.67 -2.09
N ALA A 14 -4.35 -5.66 -1.37
CA ALA A 14 -3.11 -6.36 -1.69
C ALA A 14 -3.41 -7.53 -2.65
N SER A 15 -3.51 -7.22 -3.95
CA SER A 15 -3.95 -8.20 -4.95
C SER A 15 -2.93 -9.30 -5.22
N LEU A 16 -1.63 -9.00 -5.12
CA LEU A 16 -0.59 -10.01 -5.33
C LEU A 16 -0.43 -10.91 -4.11
N ASN A 17 -0.54 -10.34 -2.90
CA ASN A 17 -0.38 -11.09 -1.65
C ASN A 17 -1.66 -11.81 -1.22
N GLY A 18 -2.82 -11.25 -1.53
CA GLY A 18 -4.10 -11.81 -1.05
C GLY A 18 -5.11 -12.14 -2.14
N GLY A 19 -4.76 -11.94 -3.41
CA GLY A 19 -5.66 -12.20 -4.53
C GLY A 19 -5.32 -13.47 -5.30
N VAL A 20 -6.01 -13.67 -6.41
CA VAL A 20 -5.85 -14.84 -7.27
C VAL A 20 -5.77 -14.39 -8.74
N PRO A 21 -5.18 -15.22 -9.63
CA PRO A 21 -5.17 -14.88 -11.06
C PRO A 21 -6.59 -14.80 -11.65
N GLY A 22 -6.81 -13.79 -12.48
CA GLY A 22 -8.09 -13.58 -13.14
C GLY A 22 -8.01 -12.50 -14.20
N VAL A 23 -9.15 -12.02 -14.65
CA VAL A 23 -9.24 -11.00 -15.70
C VAL A 23 -10.04 -9.81 -15.17
N LEU A 24 -9.45 -8.63 -15.27
CA LEU A 24 -10.10 -7.37 -14.85
C LEU A 24 -9.86 -6.35 -15.97
N HIS A 25 -10.94 -5.73 -16.46
CA HIS A 25 -10.88 -4.74 -17.56
C HIS A 25 -10.15 -5.28 -18.79
N GLY A 26 -10.33 -6.58 -19.08
CA GLY A 26 -9.69 -7.21 -20.23
C GLY A 26 -8.23 -7.58 -20.03
N ASN A 27 -7.66 -7.34 -18.87
CA ASN A 27 -6.26 -7.66 -18.56
C ASN A 27 -6.19 -8.89 -17.66
N ARG A 28 -5.36 -9.85 -18.05
CA ARG A 28 -5.04 -10.98 -17.17
C ARG A 28 -4.05 -10.50 -16.11
N THR A 29 -4.41 -10.70 -14.83
CA THR A 29 -3.63 -10.19 -13.72
C THR A 29 -3.98 -10.96 -12.44
N PHE A 30 -3.56 -10.45 -11.27
CA PHE A 30 -4.04 -10.86 -9.96
C PHE A 30 -5.11 -9.89 -9.49
N LEU A 31 -6.19 -10.42 -8.90
CA LEU A 31 -7.27 -9.58 -8.38
C LEU A 31 -7.97 -10.25 -7.20
N LEU A 32 -8.69 -9.41 -6.44
CA LEU A 32 -9.49 -9.86 -5.31
C LEU A 32 -10.84 -10.33 -5.87
N GLN A 33 -11.06 -11.65 -5.87
CA GLN A 33 -12.33 -12.20 -6.35
C GLN A 33 -12.69 -13.44 -5.55
N ASP A 34 -13.98 -13.70 -5.46
CA ASP A 34 -14.50 -14.87 -4.76
C ASP A 34 -14.49 -16.11 -5.66
N ALA A 35 -15.00 -17.22 -5.14
CA ALA A 35 -15.01 -18.51 -5.86
C ALA A 35 -15.90 -18.48 -7.10
N ASP A 36 -16.86 -17.57 -7.15
CA ASP A 36 -17.75 -17.40 -8.31
C ASP A 36 -17.21 -16.38 -9.31
N GLY A 37 -16.02 -15.82 -9.04
CA GLY A 37 -15.37 -14.85 -9.92
C GLY A 37 -15.89 -13.42 -9.74
N GLN A 38 -16.63 -13.14 -8.68
CA GLN A 38 -17.11 -11.80 -8.41
C GLN A 38 -16.02 -11.00 -7.68
N ILE A 39 -15.89 -9.72 -8.04
CA ILE A 39 -14.91 -8.83 -7.43
C ILE A 39 -15.25 -8.62 -5.95
N ILE A 40 -14.27 -8.79 -5.10
CA ILE A 40 -14.36 -8.45 -3.67
C ILE A 40 -13.94 -6.99 -3.51
N ASP A 41 -14.73 -6.22 -2.76
CA ASP A 41 -14.42 -4.81 -2.53
C ASP A 41 -13.05 -4.68 -1.85
N ALA A 42 -12.22 -3.81 -2.40
CA ALA A 42 -10.92 -3.51 -1.83
C ALA A 42 -11.06 -2.48 -0.71
N HIS A 43 -10.00 -2.33 0.09
CA HIS A 43 -9.90 -1.24 1.05
C HIS A 43 -8.45 -0.79 1.19
N SER A 44 -8.25 0.52 1.07
CA SER A 44 -7.02 1.20 1.44
C SER A 44 -7.35 2.64 1.81
N ILE A 45 -6.66 3.17 2.83
CA ILE A 45 -6.73 4.60 3.17
C ILE A 45 -6.20 5.46 2.01
N SER A 46 -5.33 4.89 1.19
CA SER A 46 -4.77 5.57 0.01
C SER A 46 -5.68 5.37 -1.19
N ALA A 47 -6.27 6.46 -1.68
CA ALA A 47 -7.21 6.40 -2.80
C ALA A 47 -6.59 5.76 -4.05
N GLY A 48 -5.31 5.99 -4.30
CA GLY A 48 -4.62 5.43 -5.45
C GLY A 48 -4.34 3.94 -5.34
N LEU A 49 -4.40 3.38 -4.12
CA LEU A 49 -4.16 1.96 -3.88
C LEU A 49 -5.46 1.20 -3.56
N ASP A 50 -6.58 1.89 -3.46
CA ASP A 50 -7.89 1.30 -3.11
C ASP A 50 -8.52 0.72 -4.38
N TYR A 51 -8.00 -0.44 -4.81
CA TYR A 51 -8.38 -1.07 -6.07
C TYR A 51 -8.22 -2.59 -5.96
N PRO A 52 -9.16 -3.37 -6.51
CA PRO A 52 -9.13 -4.83 -6.31
C PRO A 52 -8.19 -5.60 -7.24
N GLY A 53 -7.40 -4.92 -8.07
CA GLY A 53 -6.50 -5.59 -9.00
C GLY A 53 -5.21 -4.81 -9.18
N ILE A 54 -4.24 -5.46 -9.84
CA ILE A 54 -2.92 -4.88 -10.09
C ILE A 54 -2.65 -4.86 -11.59
N GLY A 55 -1.75 -4.00 -12.04
CA GLY A 55 -1.36 -3.96 -13.45
C GLY A 55 -0.73 -5.27 -13.92
N PRO A 56 -0.97 -5.69 -15.17
CA PRO A 56 -0.45 -6.97 -15.64
C PRO A 56 1.08 -7.04 -15.68
N GLU A 57 1.77 -5.91 -15.81
CA GLU A 57 3.23 -5.90 -15.73
C GLU A 57 3.70 -6.29 -14.32
N HIS A 58 3.05 -5.77 -13.28
CA HIS A 58 3.39 -6.15 -11.90
C HIS A 58 3.08 -7.64 -11.66
N ALA A 59 1.98 -8.14 -12.20
CA ALA A 59 1.66 -9.56 -12.12
C ALA A 59 2.76 -10.42 -12.75
N TRP A 60 3.26 -10.00 -13.91
CA TRP A 60 4.35 -10.70 -14.60
C TRP A 60 5.66 -10.62 -13.81
N LEU A 61 6.00 -9.45 -13.25
CA LEU A 61 7.21 -9.29 -12.45
C LEU A 61 7.15 -10.16 -11.19
N HIS A 62 5.96 -10.29 -10.60
CA HIS A 62 5.72 -11.18 -9.46
C HIS A 62 5.95 -12.64 -9.87
N ASP A 63 5.29 -13.07 -10.95
CA ASP A 63 5.35 -14.47 -11.40
C ASP A 63 6.77 -14.90 -11.79
N THR A 64 7.56 -13.97 -12.33
CA THR A 64 8.94 -14.28 -12.72
C THR A 64 9.93 -14.15 -11.56
N GLY A 65 9.46 -13.70 -10.39
CA GLY A 65 10.34 -13.51 -9.23
C GLY A 65 11.30 -12.34 -9.39
N ARG A 66 11.04 -11.43 -10.34
CA ARG A 66 11.93 -10.28 -10.61
C ARG A 66 11.80 -9.21 -9.54
N VAL A 67 10.62 -9.12 -8.90
CA VAL A 67 10.31 -8.12 -7.86
C VAL A 67 9.69 -8.82 -6.66
N GLU A 68 10.13 -8.44 -5.47
CA GLU A 68 9.51 -8.85 -4.21
C GLU A 68 8.38 -7.87 -3.88
N TYR A 69 7.19 -8.37 -3.61
CA TYR A 69 6.03 -7.55 -3.25
C TYR A 69 5.67 -7.75 -1.79
N THR A 70 5.64 -6.65 -1.05
CA THR A 70 5.30 -6.62 0.37
C THR A 70 4.02 -5.82 0.58
N SER A 71 3.50 -5.82 1.80
CA SER A 71 2.28 -5.11 2.10
C SER A 71 2.40 -4.31 3.40
N ILE A 72 1.69 -3.18 3.43
CA ILE A 72 1.72 -2.19 4.52
C ILE A 72 0.27 -1.88 4.89
N THR A 73 -0.03 -1.83 6.19
CA THR A 73 -1.35 -1.48 6.68
C THR A 73 -1.59 0.03 6.64
N ASP A 74 -2.86 0.42 6.78
CA ASP A 74 -3.24 1.84 6.85
C ASP A 74 -2.53 2.54 8.01
N ASP A 75 -2.46 1.90 9.18
CA ASP A 75 -1.80 2.47 10.36
C ASP A 75 -0.31 2.68 10.13
N GLU A 76 0.36 1.68 9.54
CA GLU A 76 1.78 1.81 9.21
C GLU A 76 2.03 2.94 8.21
N ALA A 77 1.17 3.07 7.21
CA ALA A 77 1.29 4.13 6.21
C ALA A 77 1.07 5.51 6.84
N LEU A 78 0.10 5.64 7.75
CA LEU A 78 -0.14 6.90 8.47
C LEU A 78 1.03 7.27 9.37
N GLU A 79 1.60 6.31 10.10
CA GLU A 79 2.77 6.56 10.93
C GLU A 79 3.94 7.06 10.08
N ALA A 80 4.16 6.44 8.92
CA ALA A 80 5.22 6.84 7.99
C ALA A 80 4.95 8.25 7.43
N PHE A 81 3.69 8.54 7.09
CA PHE A 81 3.27 9.87 6.64
C PHE A 81 3.65 10.93 7.68
N HIS A 82 3.24 10.74 8.93
CA HIS A 82 3.51 11.71 10.00
C HIS A 82 5.00 11.84 10.28
N THR A 83 5.73 10.73 10.24
CA THR A 83 7.17 10.74 10.48
C THR A 83 7.90 11.53 9.39
N CYS A 84 7.53 11.33 8.14
CA CYS A 84 8.11 12.08 7.02
C CYS A 84 7.82 13.58 7.17
N CYS A 85 6.57 13.94 7.48
CA CYS A 85 6.21 15.35 7.71
C CYS A 85 7.08 15.97 8.81
N ARG A 86 7.23 15.25 9.92
CA ARG A 86 7.91 15.75 11.11
C ARG A 86 9.42 15.90 10.90
N LEU A 87 10.03 14.91 10.25
CA LEU A 87 11.49 14.87 10.15
C LEU A 87 12.03 15.57 8.89
N GLU A 88 11.27 15.52 7.79
CA GLU A 88 11.74 16.02 6.50
C GLU A 88 11.02 17.29 6.04
N GLY A 89 9.92 17.67 6.68
CA GLY A 89 9.11 18.79 6.24
C GLY A 89 8.43 18.55 4.90
N ILE A 90 8.24 17.28 4.55
CA ILE A 90 7.61 16.86 3.29
C ILE A 90 6.29 16.18 3.63
N ILE A 91 5.21 16.56 2.93
CA ILE A 91 3.94 15.87 3.03
C ILE A 91 3.88 14.84 1.88
N PRO A 92 4.18 13.57 2.16
CA PRO A 92 4.15 12.56 1.09
C PRO A 92 2.71 12.15 0.76
N ALA A 93 2.47 11.71 -0.46
CA ALA A 93 1.20 11.07 -0.77
C ALA A 93 1.05 9.79 0.06
N LEU A 94 -0.18 9.40 0.40
CA LEU A 94 -0.40 8.15 1.14
C LEU A 94 0.13 6.94 0.37
N GLU A 95 0.09 6.98 -0.96
CA GLU A 95 0.70 5.95 -1.80
C GLU A 95 2.20 5.80 -1.47
N SER A 96 2.92 6.92 -1.47
CA SER A 96 4.36 6.94 -1.19
C SER A 96 4.66 6.60 0.27
N SER A 97 3.72 6.89 1.17
CA SER A 97 3.87 6.57 2.59
C SER A 97 3.96 5.06 2.82
N HIS A 98 3.30 4.27 1.97
CA HIS A 98 3.46 2.80 2.02
C HIS A 98 4.91 2.40 1.76
N ALA A 99 5.56 3.04 0.77
CA ALA A 99 6.98 2.75 0.51
C ALA A 99 7.87 3.16 1.67
N LEU A 100 7.60 4.32 2.29
CA LEU A 100 8.36 4.78 3.46
C LEU A 100 8.18 3.85 4.65
N ALA A 101 6.96 3.34 4.87
CA ALA A 101 6.69 2.40 5.96
C ALA A 101 7.52 1.12 5.79
N GLU A 102 7.63 0.62 4.56
CA GLU A 102 8.46 -0.56 4.28
C GLU A 102 9.94 -0.27 4.59
N VAL A 103 10.42 0.93 4.28
CA VAL A 103 11.79 1.33 4.64
C VAL A 103 11.99 1.25 6.16
N PHE A 104 11.03 1.77 6.93
CA PHE A 104 11.13 1.77 8.39
C PHE A 104 11.17 0.33 8.95
N LYS A 105 10.47 -0.59 8.31
CA LYS A 105 10.47 -2.00 8.72
C LYS A 105 11.80 -2.70 8.37
N ARG A 106 12.37 -2.41 7.20
CA ARG A 106 13.55 -3.10 6.70
C ARG A 106 14.88 -2.51 7.17
N ALA A 107 14.98 -1.18 7.22
CA ALA A 107 16.26 -0.50 7.46
C ALA A 107 16.96 -0.95 8.75
N PRO A 108 16.24 -1.17 9.88
CA PRO A 108 16.93 -1.57 11.10
C PRO A 108 17.67 -2.90 11.03
N SER A 109 17.30 -3.78 10.09
CA SER A 109 17.93 -5.09 9.93
C SER A 109 19.09 -5.09 8.91
N LEU A 110 19.31 -3.97 8.23
CA LEU A 110 20.31 -3.87 7.18
C LEU A 110 21.63 -3.30 7.70
N PRO A 111 22.76 -3.65 7.07
CA PRO A 111 24.04 -3.03 7.44
C PRO A 111 24.02 -1.51 7.25
N LYS A 112 24.81 -0.80 8.05
CA LYS A 112 24.84 0.68 8.00
C LYS A 112 25.27 1.22 6.64
N GLU A 113 26.05 0.45 5.89
CA GLU A 113 26.54 0.84 4.57
C GLU A 113 25.52 0.58 3.46
N HIS A 114 24.41 -0.07 3.79
CA HIS A 114 23.37 -0.40 2.80
C HIS A 114 22.69 0.87 2.31
N ILE A 115 22.50 0.99 1.01
CA ILE A 115 21.83 2.14 0.40
C ILE A 115 20.45 1.69 -0.07
N MET A 116 19.40 2.34 0.44
CA MET A 116 18.03 2.12 -0.02
C MET A 116 17.59 3.36 -0.82
N VAL A 117 17.12 3.14 -2.03
CA VAL A 117 16.54 4.20 -2.85
C VAL A 117 15.03 4.05 -2.85
N VAL A 118 14.33 5.10 -2.45
CA VAL A 118 12.86 5.10 -2.35
C VAL A 118 12.31 6.10 -3.35
N ASN A 119 11.36 5.67 -4.17
CA ASN A 119 10.67 6.57 -5.08
C ASN A 119 9.53 7.27 -4.33
N LEU A 120 9.74 8.54 -3.97
CA LEU A 120 8.69 9.37 -3.36
C LEU A 120 7.83 9.93 -4.48
N SER A 121 6.83 9.17 -4.87
CA SER A 121 6.13 9.29 -6.15
C SER A 121 5.05 10.38 -6.19
N GLY A 122 4.70 10.99 -5.05
CA GLY A 122 3.66 12.01 -5.05
C GLY A 122 3.61 12.81 -3.77
N ARG A 123 2.82 13.88 -3.79
CA ARG A 123 2.65 14.78 -2.64
C ARG A 123 1.29 14.55 -2.00
N GLY A 124 1.21 14.75 -0.69
CA GLY A 124 0.07 14.39 0.14
C GLY A 124 -0.93 15.49 0.43
N ASP A 125 -0.80 16.67 -0.20
CA ASP A 125 -1.79 17.74 0.01
C ASP A 125 -3.20 17.28 -0.38
N LYS A 126 -3.32 16.39 -1.37
CA LYS A 126 -4.59 15.78 -1.75
C LYS A 126 -5.20 14.88 -0.66
N ASP A 127 -4.37 14.40 0.26
CA ASP A 127 -4.76 13.41 1.29
C ASP A 127 -5.08 14.04 2.64
N MET A 128 -4.93 15.36 2.78
CA MET A 128 -5.05 16.02 4.08
C MET A 128 -6.40 15.83 4.74
N GLN A 129 -7.49 15.81 3.96
CA GLN A 129 -8.82 15.60 4.54
C GLN A 129 -8.94 14.19 5.15
N THR A 130 -8.41 13.19 4.46
CA THR A 130 -8.41 11.80 4.93
C THR A 130 -7.57 11.68 6.22
N VAL A 131 -6.36 12.23 6.20
CA VAL A 131 -5.46 12.18 7.36
C VAL A 131 -6.07 12.88 8.57
N MET A 132 -6.63 14.08 8.37
CA MET A 132 -7.26 14.85 9.45
C MET A 132 -8.45 14.11 10.04
N HIS A 133 -9.24 13.44 9.19
CA HIS A 133 -10.39 12.65 9.67
C HIS A 133 -9.92 11.52 10.61
N HIS A 134 -8.86 10.81 10.23
CA HIS A 134 -8.30 9.74 11.06
C HIS A 134 -7.78 10.27 12.40
N MET A 135 -7.04 11.37 12.38
CA MET A 135 -6.54 12.00 13.61
C MET A 135 -7.66 12.37 14.58
N GLN A 136 -8.81 12.84 14.04
CA GLN A 136 -9.96 13.21 14.85
C GLN A 136 -10.64 11.98 15.47
N GLN A 137 -10.63 10.85 14.78
CA GLN A 137 -11.18 9.61 15.30
C GLN A 137 -10.32 9.06 16.45
N GLU A 138 -9.01 9.06 16.26
CA GLU A 138 -8.06 8.62 17.30
C GLU A 138 -8.18 9.44 18.58
N SER A 139 -8.38 10.76 18.46
CA SER A 139 -8.48 11.61 19.64
C SER A 139 -9.79 11.44 20.40
N LYS A 140 -10.76 10.70 19.87
CA LYS A 140 -12.04 10.41 20.54
C LYS A 140 -12.10 9.00 21.14
N ALA A 141 -11.13 8.14 20.82
CA ALA A 141 -11.06 6.78 21.31
C ALA A 141 -10.30 6.70 22.64
#